data_e60b35a04732dd1a640835274f4c9c0c
#
_entry.id   e60b35a04732dd1a640835274f4c9c0c
#
_cell.length_a   1.000
_cell.length_b   1.000
_cell.length_c   1.000
_cell.angle_alpha   90.00
_cell.angle_beta   90.00
_cell.angle_gamma   90.00
#
_symmetry.space_group_name_H-M   'P 1'
#
loop_
_entity.id
_entity.type
_entity.pdbx_description
1 polymer ?
#
loop_
_entity_poly.entity_id
_entity_poly.type
_entity_poly.pdbx_seq_one_letter_code
_entity_poly.pdbx_strand_id
1 'polypeptide(L)'
;HGGDNPNRICGQCSLEFDLRPLPGMDPEVLRAAIRQKLEPVAERHKVKIDYAPLFPAVPPFEQPEDAELVRVAERLTGHRAEAVAFGTEAPYLQRLGCETLVLGPGDIACAHQPGEYLEMSRLTPTVRLLRELIEHYCLKPA
;
A
#
# COMPACT_ATOMS: atom_id res chain seq x y z
N HIS A 1 -6.05 17.35 -15.28
CA HIS A 1 -5.73 18.43 -16.20
C HIS A 1 -6.76 18.45 -17.32
N GLY A 2 -7.31 19.63 -17.65
CA GLY A 2 -8.29 19.79 -18.71
C GLY A 2 -7.97 21.01 -19.60
N GLY A 3 -7.89 20.75 -20.91
CA GLY A 3 -7.65 21.81 -21.92
C GLY A 3 -6.24 22.37 -21.94
N ASP A 4 -6.02 23.22 -22.94
CA ASP A 4 -4.74 23.83 -23.23
C ASP A 4 -4.85 25.36 -23.34
N ASN A 5 -6.08 25.90 -23.38
CA ASN A 5 -6.33 27.35 -23.53
C ASN A 5 -7.61 27.74 -22.76
N PRO A 6 -7.57 28.80 -21.92
CA PRO A 6 -8.73 29.22 -21.13
C PRO A 6 -9.88 29.81 -21.95
N ASN A 7 -9.62 30.18 -23.20
CA ASN A 7 -10.60 30.86 -24.06
C ASN A 7 -11.35 29.90 -25.01
N ARG A 8 -11.21 28.60 -24.86
CA ARG A 8 -11.93 27.63 -25.69
C ARG A 8 -12.41 26.43 -24.89
N ILE A 9 -13.43 25.76 -25.41
CA ILE A 9 -13.93 24.50 -24.84
C ILE A 9 -12.80 23.46 -24.87
N CYS A 10 -12.62 22.79 -23.75
CA CYS A 10 -11.62 21.73 -23.57
C CYS A 10 -11.89 20.57 -24.53
N GLY A 11 -10.96 20.31 -25.45
CA GLY A 11 -11.04 19.19 -26.38
C GLY A 11 -10.50 17.88 -25.80
N GLN A 12 -9.72 17.95 -24.72
CA GLN A 12 -9.12 16.80 -24.04
C GLN A 12 -8.99 17.08 -22.55
N CYS A 13 -9.26 16.07 -21.74
CA CYS A 13 -9.08 16.09 -20.29
C CYS A 13 -8.39 14.82 -19.82
N SER A 14 -7.45 14.95 -18.91
CA SER A 14 -6.80 13.82 -18.23
C SER A 14 -7.15 13.82 -16.76
N LEU A 15 -7.50 12.65 -16.23
CA LEU A 15 -7.74 12.41 -14.82
C LEU A 15 -6.81 11.29 -14.34
N GLU A 16 -6.01 11.57 -13.35
CA GLU A 16 -5.20 10.59 -12.65
C GLU A 16 -5.77 10.38 -11.26
N PHE A 17 -5.82 9.12 -10.82
CA PHE A 17 -6.25 8.77 -9.48
C PHE A 17 -5.54 7.51 -8.99
N ASP A 18 -5.35 7.42 -7.69
CA ASP A 18 -4.81 6.25 -6.99
C ASP A 18 -5.97 5.34 -6.55
N LEU A 19 -5.85 4.05 -6.86
CA LEU A 19 -6.81 3.02 -6.47
C LEU A 19 -6.14 2.06 -5.50
N ARG A 20 -6.63 2.02 -4.27
CA ARG A 20 -6.14 1.16 -3.20
C ARG A 20 -7.16 0.09 -2.88
N PRO A 21 -7.00 -1.13 -3.44
CA PRO A 21 -7.93 -2.22 -3.18
C PRO A 21 -7.81 -2.69 -1.72
N LEU A 22 -8.92 -3.14 -1.16
CA LEU A 22 -8.93 -3.82 0.13
C LEU A 22 -8.48 -5.28 -0.02
N PRO A 23 -8.05 -5.94 1.06
CA PRO A 23 -7.78 -7.37 1.07
C PRO A 23 -8.91 -8.18 0.44
N GLY A 24 -8.54 -9.18 -0.36
CA GLY A 24 -9.48 -9.99 -1.13
C GLY A 24 -9.98 -9.38 -2.44
N MET A 25 -9.66 -8.12 -2.74
CA MET A 25 -10.01 -7.49 -4.01
C MET A 25 -8.87 -7.63 -5.02
N ASP A 26 -9.23 -8.01 -6.26
CA ASP A 26 -8.28 -8.01 -7.37
C ASP A 26 -8.25 -6.61 -8.02
N PRO A 27 -7.08 -5.95 -8.10
CA PRO A 27 -6.94 -4.64 -8.73
C PRO A 27 -7.39 -4.61 -10.20
N GLU A 28 -7.18 -5.69 -10.96
CA GLU A 28 -7.58 -5.75 -12.37
C GLU A 28 -9.10 -5.87 -12.53
N VAL A 29 -9.76 -6.60 -11.62
CA VAL A 29 -11.23 -6.64 -11.56
C VAL A 29 -11.80 -5.26 -11.25
N LEU A 30 -11.19 -4.52 -10.33
CA LEU A 30 -11.61 -3.16 -10.01
C LEU A 30 -11.40 -2.20 -11.20
N ARG A 31 -10.28 -2.31 -11.91
CA ARG A 31 -10.03 -1.53 -13.14
C ARG A 31 -11.08 -1.84 -14.22
N ALA A 32 -11.40 -3.11 -14.41
CA ALA A 32 -12.43 -3.52 -15.35
C ALA A 32 -13.81 -2.97 -14.97
N ALA A 33 -14.18 -3.00 -13.69
CA ALA A 33 -15.44 -2.45 -13.21
C ALA A 33 -15.54 -0.93 -13.42
N ILE A 34 -14.43 -0.19 -13.25
CA ILE A 34 -14.39 1.25 -13.54
C ILE A 34 -14.63 1.49 -15.03
N ARG A 35 -13.94 0.76 -15.92
CA ARG A 35 -14.15 0.86 -17.37
C ARG A 35 -15.62 0.63 -17.73
N GLN A 36 -16.20 -0.46 -17.25
CA GLN A 36 -17.59 -0.81 -17.48
C GLN A 36 -18.58 0.29 -17.03
N LYS A 37 -18.30 0.95 -15.91
CA LYS A 37 -19.14 2.08 -15.43
C LYS A 37 -18.99 3.33 -16.27
N LEU A 38 -17.85 3.57 -16.88
CA LEU A 38 -17.59 4.77 -17.67
C LEU A 38 -18.01 4.62 -19.12
N GLU A 39 -18.14 3.41 -19.65
CA GLU A 39 -18.54 3.14 -21.03
C GLU A 39 -19.87 3.79 -21.42
N PRO A 40 -20.98 3.68 -20.64
CA PRO A 40 -22.23 4.37 -20.94
C PRO A 40 -22.11 5.91 -20.92
N VAL A 41 -21.18 6.43 -20.10
CA VAL A 41 -20.90 7.89 -20.07
C VAL A 41 -20.23 8.33 -21.37
N ALA A 42 -19.24 7.56 -21.82
CA ALA A 42 -18.54 7.80 -23.08
C ALA A 42 -19.51 7.80 -24.28
N GLU A 43 -20.37 6.79 -24.34
CA GLU A 43 -21.40 6.67 -25.38
C GLU A 43 -22.39 7.84 -25.36
N ARG A 44 -22.95 8.17 -24.19
CA ARG A 44 -23.89 9.28 -24.00
C ARG A 44 -23.33 10.60 -24.51
N HIS A 45 -22.07 10.87 -24.18
CA HIS A 45 -21.42 12.14 -24.48
C HIS A 45 -20.62 12.13 -25.78
N LYS A 46 -20.60 10.99 -26.49
CA LYS A 46 -19.84 10.79 -27.75
C LYS A 46 -18.37 11.17 -27.59
N VAL A 47 -17.77 10.78 -26.47
CA VAL A 47 -16.35 10.98 -26.17
C VAL A 47 -15.61 9.64 -26.16
N LYS A 48 -14.34 9.66 -26.53
CA LYS A 48 -13.45 8.53 -26.37
C LYS A 48 -12.76 8.61 -25.00
N ILE A 49 -12.75 7.50 -24.26
CA ILE A 49 -11.99 7.38 -23.01
C ILE A 49 -10.85 6.39 -23.25
N ASP A 50 -9.64 6.86 -23.06
CA ASP A 50 -8.44 6.01 -23.08
C ASP A 50 -7.99 5.75 -21.63
N TYR A 51 -7.69 4.49 -21.33
CA TYR A 51 -7.27 4.05 -19.99
C TYR A 51 -5.82 3.60 -20.03
N ALA A 52 -4.98 4.26 -19.29
CA ALA A 52 -3.57 3.90 -19.15
C ALA A 52 -3.19 3.71 -17.69
N PRO A 53 -2.75 2.52 -17.27
CA PRO A 53 -2.16 2.35 -15.95
C PRO A 53 -0.81 3.05 -15.91
N LEU A 54 -0.57 3.87 -14.90
CA LEU A 54 0.71 4.57 -14.71
C LEU A 54 1.80 3.60 -14.24
N PHE A 55 1.41 2.54 -13.52
CA PHE A 55 2.30 1.48 -13.04
C PHE A 55 1.53 0.17 -12.84
N PRO A 56 2.23 -0.98 -12.73
CA PRO A 56 1.61 -2.24 -12.40
C PRO A 56 0.85 -2.17 -11.07
N ALA A 57 -0.29 -2.85 -10.99
CA ALA A 57 -1.07 -2.87 -9.77
C ALA A 57 -0.31 -3.58 -8.64
N VAL A 58 -0.27 -2.95 -7.48
CA VAL A 58 0.20 -3.57 -6.24
C VAL A 58 -1.00 -4.24 -5.58
N PRO A 59 -0.97 -5.56 -5.34
CA PRO A 59 -2.07 -6.23 -4.66
C PRO A 59 -2.20 -5.77 -3.22
N PRO A 60 -3.41 -5.88 -2.64
CA PRO A 60 -3.59 -5.64 -1.21
C PRO A 60 -2.86 -6.71 -0.41
N PHE A 61 -2.56 -6.38 0.84
CA PHE A 61 -1.87 -7.25 1.79
C PHE A 61 -2.69 -7.37 3.07
N GLU A 62 -2.80 -8.59 3.59
CA GLU A 62 -3.40 -8.87 4.89
C GLU A 62 -2.66 -10.04 5.53
N GLN A 63 -2.23 -9.88 6.76
CA GLN A 63 -1.70 -10.95 7.60
C GLN A 63 -2.74 -11.26 8.69
N PRO A 64 -3.13 -12.53 8.89
CA PRO A 64 -4.05 -12.89 9.97
C PRO A 64 -3.55 -12.43 11.34
N GLU A 65 -4.44 -11.91 12.17
CA GLU A 65 -4.11 -11.44 13.52
C GLU A 65 -3.54 -12.55 14.43
N ASP A 66 -3.92 -13.79 14.17
CA ASP A 66 -3.45 -14.97 14.91
C ASP A 66 -2.17 -15.58 14.34
N ALA A 67 -1.55 -14.99 13.33
CA ALA A 67 -0.26 -15.41 12.82
C ALA A 67 0.82 -15.32 13.91
N GLU A 68 1.77 -16.24 13.90
CA GLU A 68 2.83 -16.29 14.91
C GLU A 68 3.66 -15.00 14.90
N LEU A 69 4.03 -14.53 13.71
CA LEU A 69 4.80 -13.31 13.54
C LEU A 69 4.09 -12.09 14.15
N VAL A 70 2.78 -11.96 13.98
CA VAL A 70 1.99 -10.86 14.56
C VAL A 70 2.04 -10.93 16.08
N ARG A 71 1.72 -12.10 16.67
CA ARG A 71 1.75 -12.28 18.13
C ARG A 71 3.12 -12.01 18.75
N VAL A 72 4.19 -12.45 18.07
CA VAL A 72 5.56 -12.19 18.53
C VAL A 72 5.88 -10.70 18.47
N ALA A 73 5.57 -10.03 17.37
CA ALA A 73 5.82 -8.61 17.22
C ALA A 73 5.03 -7.78 18.23
N GLU A 74 3.74 -8.06 18.45
CA GLU A 74 2.93 -7.40 19.48
C GLU A 74 3.51 -7.56 20.89
N ARG A 75 3.95 -8.77 21.23
CA ARG A 75 4.59 -9.03 22.53
C ARG A 75 5.88 -8.25 22.71
N LEU A 76 6.72 -8.15 21.68
CA LEU A 76 8.01 -7.48 21.74
C LEU A 76 7.89 -5.95 21.70
N THR A 77 6.92 -5.44 20.96
CA THR A 77 6.69 -3.99 20.85
C THR A 77 5.83 -3.43 21.97
N GLY A 78 4.97 -4.26 22.55
CA GLY A 78 3.90 -3.81 23.46
C GLY A 78 2.73 -3.10 22.75
N HIS A 79 2.71 -3.12 21.43
CA HIS A 79 1.66 -2.52 20.61
C HIS A 79 0.87 -3.57 19.85
N ARG A 80 -0.39 -3.30 19.56
CA ARG A 80 -1.19 -4.12 18.66
C ARG A 80 -0.87 -3.81 17.21
N ALA A 81 -0.98 -4.82 16.36
CA ALA A 81 -0.93 -4.64 14.92
C ALA A 81 -2.16 -3.87 14.43
N GLU A 82 -1.96 -2.98 13.47
CA GLU A 82 -3.00 -2.15 12.90
C GLU A 82 -2.93 -2.20 11.37
N ALA A 83 -4.07 -1.94 10.72
CA ALA A 83 -4.12 -1.79 9.28
C ALA A 83 -3.69 -0.37 8.87
N VAL A 84 -2.92 -0.28 7.80
CA VAL A 84 -2.42 0.99 7.27
C VAL A 84 -2.79 1.14 5.79
N ALA A 85 -2.94 2.37 5.34
CA ALA A 85 -3.42 2.68 3.98
C ALA A 85 -2.28 2.95 2.97
N PHE A 86 -1.06 2.51 3.24
CA PHE A 86 0.07 2.68 2.31
C PHE A 86 0.50 1.34 1.71
N GLY A 87 1.09 1.40 0.51
CA GLY A 87 1.61 0.23 -0.19
C GLY A 87 3.03 -0.11 0.27
N THR A 88 3.35 -1.41 0.26
CA THR A 88 4.69 -1.96 0.54
C THR A 88 4.96 -3.17 -0.34
N GLU A 89 6.13 -3.76 -0.23
CA GLU A 89 6.50 -5.02 -0.87
C GLU A 89 5.91 -6.27 -0.17
N ALA A 90 5.24 -6.11 0.97
CA ALA A 90 4.68 -7.19 1.78
C ALA A 90 3.85 -8.22 0.99
N PRO A 91 2.94 -7.81 0.05
CA PRO A 91 2.16 -8.78 -0.72
C PRO A 91 3.02 -9.75 -1.54
N TYR A 92 4.18 -9.33 -1.98
CA TYR A 92 5.08 -10.18 -2.78
C TYR A 92 5.79 -11.22 -1.91
N LEU A 93 6.17 -10.86 -0.69
CA LEU A 93 6.75 -11.79 0.29
C LEU A 93 5.71 -12.82 0.75
N GLN A 94 4.47 -12.39 0.97
CA GLN A 94 3.38 -13.30 1.32
C GLN A 94 3.10 -14.34 0.22
N ARG A 95 3.20 -13.96 -1.06
CA ARG A 95 3.06 -14.88 -2.20
C ARG A 95 4.16 -15.95 -2.24
N LEU A 96 5.28 -15.72 -1.59
CA LEU A 96 6.35 -16.71 -1.40
C LEU A 96 6.09 -17.64 -0.21
N GLY A 97 4.95 -17.50 0.46
CA GLY A 97 4.58 -18.31 1.62
C GLY A 97 5.16 -17.79 2.95
N CYS A 98 5.68 -16.56 2.98
CA CYS A 98 6.22 -15.97 4.20
C CYS A 98 5.11 -15.25 4.98
N GLU A 99 4.99 -15.50 6.29
CA GLU A 99 4.32 -14.56 7.18
C GLU A 99 5.05 -13.22 7.09
N THR A 100 4.30 -12.14 6.94
CA THR A 100 4.89 -10.83 6.66
C THR A 100 4.24 -9.76 7.52
N LEU A 101 5.05 -8.86 8.03
CA LEU A 101 4.62 -7.72 8.84
C LEU A 101 5.42 -6.48 8.45
N VAL A 102 4.78 -5.32 8.44
CA VAL A 102 5.46 -4.04 8.27
C VAL A 102 5.81 -3.47 9.64
N LEU A 103 7.09 -3.29 9.90
CA LEU A 103 7.59 -2.84 11.19
C LEU A 103 8.77 -1.89 10.99
N GLY A 104 8.77 -0.77 11.69
CA GLY A 104 9.86 0.19 11.62
C GLY A 104 9.78 1.26 12.71
N PRO A 105 10.86 2.02 12.93
CA PRO A 105 10.94 3.07 13.95
C PRO A 105 10.29 4.37 13.53
N GLY A 106 9.92 4.53 12.26
CA GLY A 106 9.37 5.76 11.71
C GLY A 106 7.95 6.06 12.17
N ASP A 107 7.53 7.29 11.91
CA ASP A 107 6.14 7.71 12.02
C ASP A 107 5.65 7.99 10.59
N ILE A 108 4.59 7.30 10.18
CA ILE A 108 4.03 7.47 8.84
C ILE A 108 3.57 8.91 8.55
N ALA A 109 3.21 9.65 9.60
CA ALA A 109 2.85 11.06 9.47
C ALA A 109 4.01 11.94 9.01
N CYS A 110 5.27 11.50 9.23
CA CYS A 110 6.47 12.21 8.79
C CYS A 110 6.96 11.77 7.41
N ALA A 111 6.46 10.64 6.88
CA ALA A 111 6.94 10.06 5.64
C ALA A 111 6.50 10.88 4.42
N HIS A 112 7.37 10.91 3.39
CA HIS A 112 7.11 11.59 2.11
C HIS A 112 6.84 13.10 2.21
N GLN A 113 7.34 13.74 3.26
CA GLN A 113 7.19 15.19 3.46
C GLN A 113 8.54 15.91 3.42
N PRO A 114 8.57 17.20 3.03
CA PRO A 114 9.74 18.03 3.21
C PRO A 114 10.15 18.03 4.69
N GLY A 115 11.42 17.66 4.97
CA GLY A 115 11.90 17.55 6.34
C GLY A 115 11.59 16.23 7.04
N GLU A 116 11.27 15.16 6.29
CA GLU A 116 11.17 13.80 6.84
C GLU A 116 12.35 13.48 7.75
N TYR A 117 12.07 12.95 8.93
CA TYR A 117 13.09 12.65 9.93
C TYR A 117 12.78 11.36 10.68
N LEU A 118 13.82 10.82 11.31
CA LEU A 118 13.72 9.74 12.27
C LEU A 118 14.35 10.18 13.60
N GLU A 119 13.61 10.02 14.67
CA GLU A 119 14.12 10.32 16.00
C GLU A 119 15.24 9.36 16.41
N MET A 120 16.40 9.89 16.75
CA MET A 120 17.55 9.09 17.19
C MET A 120 17.25 8.19 18.39
N SER A 121 16.35 8.63 19.28
CA SER A 121 15.89 7.86 20.43
C SER A 121 15.22 6.53 20.06
N ARG A 122 14.66 6.42 18.85
CA ARG A 122 13.97 5.22 18.35
C ARG A 122 14.92 4.17 17.75
N LEU A 123 16.15 4.53 17.41
CA LEU A 123 17.10 3.62 16.77
C LEU A 123 17.50 2.44 17.66
N THR A 124 17.98 2.73 18.87
CA THR A 124 18.45 1.69 19.79
C THR A 124 17.35 0.69 20.19
N PRO A 125 16.13 1.12 20.55
CA PRO A 125 15.02 0.19 20.78
C PRO A 125 14.70 -0.68 19.56
N THR A 126 14.70 -0.11 18.37
CA THR A 126 14.43 -0.86 17.14
C THR A 126 15.49 -1.93 16.85
N VAL A 127 16.76 -1.60 17.02
CA VAL A 127 17.85 -2.59 16.88
C VAL A 127 17.69 -3.74 17.87
N ARG A 128 17.32 -3.48 19.12
CA ARG A 128 17.04 -4.53 20.10
C ARG A 128 15.87 -5.41 19.67
N LEU A 129 14.77 -4.79 19.25
CA LEU A 129 13.59 -5.50 18.77
C LEU A 129 13.93 -6.42 17.58
N LEU A 130 14.66 -5.93 16.59
CA LEU A 130 15.07 -6.72 15.43
C LEU A 130 15.99 -7.90 15.83
N ARG A 131 16.89 -7.68 16.80
CA ARG A 131 17.72 -8.78 17.34
C ARG A 131 16.87 -9.86 17.99
N GLU A 132 15.90 -9.48 18.81
CA GLU A 132 15.01 -10.43 19.49
C GLU A 132 14.16 -11.22 18.48
N LEU A 133 13.71 -10.59 17.39
CA LEU A 133 13.04 -11.28 16.29
C LEU A 133 13.97 -12.28 15.59
N ILE A 134 15.19 -11.89 15.26
CA ILE A 134 16.20 -12.77 14.64
C ILE A 134 16.53 -13.94 15.58
N GLU A 135 16.74 -13.68 16.86
CA GLU A 135 17.01 -14.72 17.85
C GLU A 135 15.83 -15.70 17.98
N HIS A 136 14.60 -15.18 17.91
CA HIS A 136 13.40 -16.00 18.01
C HIS A 136 13.24 -16.96 16.81
N TYR A 137 13.43 -16.45 15.58
CA TYR A 137 13.16 -17.23 14.38
C TYR A 137 14.37 -17.94 13.77
N CYS A 138 15.57 -17.44 14.01
CA CYS A 138 16.77 -17.93 13.33
C CYS A 138 17.72 -18.69 14.24
N LEU A 139 17.69 -18.48 15.56
CA LEU A 139 18.68 -19.03 16.48
C LEU A 139 18.08 -19.99 17.51
N LYS A 140 16.77 -20.00 17.72
CA LYS A 140 16.15 -21.04 18.57
C LYS A 140 15.95 -22.31 17.74
N PRO A 141 16.39 -23.47 18.26
CA PRO A 141 16.04 -24.76 17.65
C PRO A 141 14.50 -24.89 17.64
N ALA A 142 13.98 -25.41 16.53
CA ALA A 142 12.58 -25.73 16.36
C ALA A 142 12.11 -26.79 17.38
#